data_605f57f13a4e6f1cc86e53535c9f34fc
#
_entry.id   605f57f13a4e6f1cc86e53535c9f34fc
#
_cell.length_a   1.000
_cell.length_b   1.000
_cell.length_c   1.000
_cell.angle_alpha   90.00
_cell.angle_beta   90.00
_cell.angle_gamma   90.00
#
_symmetry.space_group_name_H-M   'P 1'
#
loop_
_entity.id
_entity.type
_entity.pdbx_description
1 polymer ?
#
loop_
_entity_poly.entity_id
_entity_poly.type
_entity_poly.pdbx_seq_one_letter_code
_entity_poly.pdbx_strand_id
1 'polypeptide(L)' 'MPNDEVKIFFIGDIVGKSGRKIVYQKLPELREKYKLDCIIANGENAAGGLGITPKIAEELFDNGINIITS' A
#
# COMPACT_ATOMS: atom_id res chain seq x y z
N MET A 1 -28.64 -5.10 -2.76
CA MET A 1 -27.96 -4.94 -2.76
C MET A 1 -27.09 -5.45 -2.54
N PRO A 2 -26.86 -5.73 -3.14
CA PRO A 2 -25.93 -6.60 -2.90
C PRO A 2 -25.09 -6.13 -1.88
N ASN A 3 -24.15 -6.15 -1.94
CA ASN A 3 -23.16 -6.12 -1.04
C ASN A 3 -22.73 -4.75 -0.74
N ASP A 4 -23.03 -4.31 0.40
CA ASP A 4 -22.61 -3.00 0.87
C ASP A 4 -21.27 -3.06 1.61
N GLU A 5 -20.58 -4.19 1.53
CA GLU A 5 -19.30 -4.32 2.21
C GLU A 5 -18.21 -3.52 1.52
N VAL A 6 -17.39 -2.88 2.33
CA VAL A 6 -16.18 -2.22 1.85
C VAL A 6 -15.00 -3.12 2.23
N LYS A 7 -14.19 -3.46 1.25
CA LYS A 7 -13.04 -4.34 1.47
C LYS A 7 -11.78 -3.53 1.60
N ILE A 8 -11.26 -3.50 2.80
CA ILE A 8 -10.05 -2.75 3.13
C ILE A 8 -8.90 -3.71 3.38
N PHE A 9 -7.78 -3.46 2.72
CA PHE A 9 -6.58 -4.24 2.91
C PHE A 9 -5.55 -3.38 3.60
N PHE A 10 -5.04 -3.84 4.73
CA PHE A 10 -4.05 -3.11 5.49
C PHE A 10 -2.70 -3.77 5.35
N ILE A 11 -1.74 -3.01 4.83
CA ILE A 11 -0.36 -3.48 4.72
C ILE A 11 0.38 -2.96 5.93
N GLY A 12 1.00 -3.85 6.66
CA GLY A 12 1.81 -3.47 7.80
C GLY A 12 3.02 -2.68 7.39
N ASP A 13 4.07 -2.71 8.17
CA ASP A 13 5.25 -1.90 7.96
C ASP A 13 5.96 -2.25 6.64
N ILE A 14 6.07 -1.26 5.75
CA ILE A 14 6.84 -1.43 4.52
C ILE A 14 8.25 -0.93 4.80
N VAL A 15 9.23 -1.83 4.71
CA VAL A 15 10.60 -1.50 5.05
C VAL A 15 11.48 -1.43 3.80
N GLY A 16 11.93 -0.24 3.50
CA GLY A 16 12.93 0.00 2.47
C GLY A 16 12.52 -0.35 1.06
N LYS A 17 13.51 -0.31 0.17
CA LYS A 17 13.29 -0.54 -1.26
C LYS A 17 12.79 -1.95 -1.55
N SER A 18 13.35 -2.95 -0.89
CA SER A 18 12.94 -4.33 -1.13
C SER A 18 11.52 -4.58 -0.68
N GLY A 19 11.12 -3.98 0.46
CA GLY A 19 9.74 -4.07 0.92
C GLY A 19 8.77 -3.44 -0.06
N ARG A 20 9.11 -2.26 -0.59
CA ARG A 20 8.28 -1.59 -1.59
C ARG A 20 8.14 -2.44 -2.85
N LYS A 21 9.23 -3.03 -3.31
CA LYS A 21 9.22 -3.84 -4.51
C LYS A 21 8.26 -5.04 -4.39
N ILE A 22 8.29 -5.70 -3.25
CA ILE A 22 7.39 -6.83 -3.01
C ILE A 22 5.94 -6.38 -3.05
N VAL A 23 5.65 -5.27 -2.38
CA VAL A 23 4.30 -4.71 -2.35
C VAL A 23 3.82 -4.40 -3.77
N TYR A 24 4.66 -3.74 -4.57
CA TYR A 24 4.27 -3.37 -5.93
C TYR A 24 4.01 -4.58 -6.81
N GLN A 25 4.74 -5.67 -6.60
CA GLN A 25 4.54 -6.89 -7.36
C GLN A 25 3.24 -7.59 -6.99
N LYS A 26 2.87 -7.54 -5.72
CA LYS A 26 1.73 -8.30 -5.22
C LYS A 26 0.41 -7.55 -5.25
N LEU A 27 0.44 -6.23 -5.17
CA LEU A 27 -0.78 -5.44 -5.06
C LEU A 27 -1.79 -5.64 -6.20
N PRO A 28 -1.37 -5.61 -7.48
CA PRO A 28 -2.35 -5.78 -8.55
C PRO A 28 -3.09 -7.10 -8.46
N GLU A 29 -2.36 -8.16 -8.12
CA GLU A 29 -2.92 -9.50 -7.99
C GLU A 29 -3.91 -9.57 -6.82
N LEU A 30 -3.52 -9.02 -5.67
CA LEU A 30 -4.37 -9.02 -4.49
C LEU A 30 -5.62 -8.17 -4.70
N ARG A 31 -5.46 -7.02 -5.33
CA ARG A 31 -6.58 -6.13 -5.59
C ARG A 31 -7.64 -6.81 -6.42
N GLU A 32 -7.22 -7.50 -7.47
CA GLU A 32 -8.15 -8.20 -8.34
C GLU A 32 -8.76 -9.42 -7.66
N LYS A 33 -7.93 -10.19 -6.97
CA LYS A 33 -8.38 -11.42 -6.31
C LYS A 33 -9.45 -11.14 -5.26
N TYR A 34 -9.25 -10.13 -4.46
CA TYR A 34 -10.13 -9.81 -3.35
C TYR A 34 -11.08 -8.65 -3.61
N LYS A 35 -11.01 -8.03 -4.78
CA LYS A 35 -11.86 -6.88 -5.14
C LYS A 35 -11.75 -5.78 -4.09
N LEU A 36 -10.52 -5.38 -3.82
CA LEU A 36 -10.25 -4.42 -2.75
C LEU A 36 -10.74 -3.02 -3.11
N ASP A 37 -11.37 -2.37 -2.14
CA ASP A 37 -11.88 -1.01 -2.31
C ASP A 37 -10.90 0.04 -1.81
N CYS A 38 -10.11 -0.31 -0.80
CA CYS A 38 -9.17 0.63 -0.21
C CYS A 38 -7.94 -0.11 0.30
N ILE A 39 -6.78 0.44 0.03
CA ILE A 39 -5.52 -0.14 0.48
C ILE A 39 -4.82 0.89 1.33
N ILE A 40 -4.57 0.53 2.58
CA ILE A 40 -3.91 1.38 3.57
C ILE A 40 -2.56 0.75 3.91
N ALA A 41 -1.51 1.54 3.92
CA ALA A 41 -0.19 1.03 4.23
C ALA A 41 0.52 1.91 5.24
N ASN A 42 1.31 1.27 6.11
CA ASN A 42 2.20 1.99 7.01
C ASN A 42 3.51 2.22 6.27
N GLY A 43 3.81 3.49 6.00
CA GLY A 43 4.99 3.87 5.22
C GLY A 43 6.10 4.52 6.01
N GLU A 44 6.05 4.50 7.35
CA GLU A 44 7.04 5.23 8.13
C GLU A 44 8.48 4.75 7.90
N ASN A 45 8.67 3.51 7.52
CA ASN A 45 9.99 2.96 7.22
C ASN A 45 10.21 2.66 5.75
N ALA A 46 9.33 3.15 4.88
CA ALA A 46 9.39 2.84 3.46
C ALA A 46 10.66 3.36 2.78
N ALA A 47 11.25 4.39 3.33
CA ALA A 47 12.50 4.97 2.82
C ALA A 47 13.72 4.49 3.62
N GLY A 48 13.66 3.28 4.16
CA GLY A 48 14.81 2.68 4.82
C GLY A 48 15.19 3.34 6.13
N GLY A 49 14.19 3.73 6.92
CA GLY A 49 14.45 4.34 8.23
C GLY A 49 14.59 5.85 8.21
N LEU A 50 14.50 6.45 7.02
CA LEU A 50 14.55 7.90 6.88
C LEU A 50 13.15 8.52 6.92
N GLY A 51 12.16 7.71 7.30
CA GLY A 51 10.78 8.13 7.24
C GLY A 51 10.24 7.97 5.83
N ILE A 52 9.22 8.72 5.49
CA ILE A 52 8.68 8.69 4.15
C ILE A 52 9.01 10.02 3.46
N THR A 53 9.49 9.94 2.23
CA THR A 53 9.77 11.13 1.44
C THR A 53 8.62 11.41 0.50
N PRO A 54 8.46 12.66 0.02
CA PRO A 54 7.41 12.96 -0.94
C PRO A 54 7.48 12.06 -2.19
N LYS A 55 8.67 11.77 -2.66
CA LYS A 55 8.86 10.92 -3.82
C LYS A 55 8.37 9.50 -3.57
N ILE A 56 8.67 8.95 -2.40
CA ILE A 56 8.25 7.60 -2.03
C ILE A 56 6.73 7.56 -1.86
N ALA A 57 6.15 8.60 -1.23
CA ALA A 57 4.71 8.67 -1.07
C ALA A 57 4.01 8.65 -2.43
N GLU A 58 4.51 9.45 -3.36
CA GLU A 58 3.96 9.49 -4.71
C GLU A 58 4.05 8.13 -5.38
N GLU A 59 5.18 7.46 -5.23
CA GLU A 59 5.39 6.12 -5.78
C GLU A 59 4.37 5.12 -5.22
N LEU A 60 4.14 5.17 -3.91
CA LEU A 60 3.17 4.30 -3.27
C LEU A 60 1.75 4.55 -3.78
N PHE A 61 1.37 5.82 -3.89
CA PHE A 61 0.05 6.17 -4.42
C PHE A 61 -0.09 5.72 -5.87
N ASP A 62 0.94 5.91 -6.69
CA ASP A 62 0.92 5.51 -8.09
C ASP A 62 0.77 4.00 -8.24
N ASN A 63 1.20 3.24 -7.25
CA ASN A 63 1.08 1.80 -7.27
C ASN A 63 -0.20 1.28 -6.61
N GLY A 64 -1.11 2.19 -6.27
CA GLY A 64 -2.45 1.80 -5.87
C GLY A 64 -2.74 1.85 -4.38
N ILE A 65 -1.81 2.36 -3.58
CA ILE A 65 -2.09 2.55 -2.16
C ILE A 65 -2.93 3.82 -2.01
N ASN A 66 -3.99 3.73 -1.26
CA ASN A 66 -4.94 4.83 -1.11
C ASN A 66 -4.62 5.73 0.07
N ILE A 67 -4.15 5.15 1.17
CA ILE A 67 -3.86 5.87 2.40
C ILE A 67 -2.53 5.39 2.94
N ILE A 68 -1.69 6.33 3.34
CA ILE A 68 -0.40 6.00 3.95
C ILE A 68 -0.41 6.53 5.37
N THR A 69 -0.11 5.65 6.33
CA THR A 69 0.05 6.05 7.73
C THR A 69 1.53 6.19 8.03
N SER A 70 1.85 7.05 8.97
CA SER A 70 3.26 7.25 9.35
C SER A 70 3.41 7.43 10.85
#